data_7356f48173a20bec6928daadb1b42999
#
_entry.id   7356f48173a20bec6928daadb1b42999
#
_cell.length_a   1.000
_cell.length_b   1.000
_cell.length_c   1.000
_cell.angle_alpha   90.00
_cell.angle_beta   90.00
_cell.angle_gamma   90.00
#
_symmetry.space_group_name_H-M   'P 1'
#
loop_
_entity.id
_entity.type
_entity.pdbx_description
1 polymer ?
#
loop_
_entity_poly.entity_id
_entity_poly.type
_entity_poly.pdbx_seq_one_letter_code
_entity_poly.pdbx_strand_id
1 'polypeptide(L)'
;DGQFVRYADVTGVDKYVDGDLDAICAQIREKLILGIDKRLDADAPLGFLLSGGLDSSLVCGVAARMLGRPIRTFAIGMDKDAIDLKYARKVAEYIGSEHHEVFMTRDEVIASLEEVIHAMGTYDITTIRASMGMYLLCKWIHENTDVRVLLTGEISDEIFGYNYTDFAPSAEAFQAEAEKRIRNRRSEERR
;
A
#
# COMPACT_ATOMS: atom_id res chain seq x y z
N ASP A 1 -4.99 -18.12 29.30
CA ASP A 1 -4.94 -16.76 29.86
C ASP A 1 -4.86 -15.78 28.69
N GLY A 2 -5.98 -15.21 28.27
CA GLY A 2 -6.10 -14.39 27.06
C GLY A 2 -5.40 -13.01 27.13
N GLN A 3 -4.15 -12.96 27.54
CA GLN A 3 -3.35 -11.75 27.55
C GLN A 3 -2.67 -11.55 26.20
N PHE A 4 -2.89 -10.38 25.61
CA PHE A 4 -2.15 -9.96 24.41
C PHE A 4 -0.71 -9.60 24.78
N VAL A 5 0.26 -10.32 24.20
CA VAL A 5 1.69 -10.03 24.37
C VAL A 5 2.19 -9.31 23.11
N ARG A 6 2.77 -8.12 23.30
CA ARG A 6 3.45 -7.43 22.20
C ARG A 6 4.73 -8.18 21.85
N TYR A 7 4.82 -8.74 20.64
CA TYR A 7 5.99 -9.48 20.17
C TYR A 7 6.97 -8.63 19.35
N ALA A 8 6.55 -7.47 18.84
CA ALA A 8 7.39 -6.53 18.11
C ALA A 8 6.93 -5.09 18.31
N ASP A 9 7.87 -4.16 18.28
CA ASP A 9 7.60 -2.72 18.30
C ASP A 9 8.45 -2.03 17.22
N VAL A 10 7.80 -1.42 16.23
CA VAL A 10 8.47 -0.67 15.15
C VAL A 10 8.84 0.76 15.57
N THR A 11 8.33 1.23 16.71
CA THR A 11 8.65 2.56 17.26
C THR A 11 9.80 2.53 18.26
N GLY A 12 10.23 1.34 18.70
CA GLY A 12 11.37 1.14 19.61
C GLY A 12 12.68 1.29 18.85
N VAL A 13 13.10 2.53 18.56
CA VAL A 13 14.40 2.80 17.94
C VAL A 13 15.41 3.08 19.05
N ASP A 14 16.21 2.09 19.37
CA ASP A 14 17.26 2.20 20.41
C ASP A 14 18.47 3.02 19.93
N LYS A 15 18.69 3.05 18.59
CA LYS A 15 19.86 3.73 18.02
C LYS A 15 19.59 4.14 16.57
N TYR A 16 19.90 5.39 16.24
CA TYR A 16 19.97 5.83 14.86
C TYR A 16 21.20 5.24 14.16
N VAL A 17 21.05 4.88 12.90
CA VAL A 17 22.17 4.47 12.06
C VAL A 17 22.84 5.73 11.55
N ASP A 18 24.02 6.02 12.07
CA ASP A 18 24.91 7.05 11.54
C ASP A 18 25.95 6.36 10.67
N GLY A 19 25.96 6.63 9.39
CA GLY A 19 26.81 5.91 8.46
C GLY A 19 26.79 6.46 7.04
N ASP A 20 27.58 5.82 6.19
CA ASP A 20 27.59 6.13 4.75
C ASP A 20 26.22 5.91 4.12
N LEU A 21 25.78 6.89 3.32
CA LEU A 21 24.48 6.89 2.65
C LEU A 21 24.30 5.66 1.76
N ASP A 22 25.33 5.26 1.04
CA ASP A 22 25.26 4.09 0.15
C ASP A 22 25.03 2.80 0.93
N ALA A 23 25.69 2.66 2.09
CA ALA A 23 25.48 1.54 2.97
C ALA A 23 24.06 1.50 3.57
N ILE A 24 23.51 2.66 3.93
CA ILE A 24 22.12 2.78 4.43
C ILE A 24 21.14 2.41 3.33
N CYS A 25 21.30 2.94 2.12
CA CYS A 25 20.46 2.61 0.96
C CYS A 25 20.50 1.12 0.61
N ALA A 26 21.68 0.50 0.70
CA ALA A 26 21.83 -0.93 0.47
C ALA A 26 21.03 -1.76 1.50
N GLN A 27 21.07 -1.38 2.78
CA GLN A 27 20.30 -2.04 3.83
C GLN A 27 18.79 -1.86 3.67
N ILE A 28 18.33 -0.67 3.26
CA ILE A 28 16.90 -0.41 2.97
C ILE A 28 16.46 -1.32 1.82
N ARG A 29 17.23 -1.36 0.74
CA ARG A 29 16.96 -2.23 -0.42
C ARG A 29 16.85 -3.70 -0.02
N GLU A 30 17.80 -4.20 0.76
CA GLU A 30 17.81 -5.58 1.22
C GLU A 30 16.57 -5.91 2.06
N LYS A 31 16.25 -5.05 3.02
CA LYS A 31 15.06 -5.23 3.89
C LYS A 31 13.76 -5.17 3.12
N LEU A 32 13.65 -4.29 2.11
CA LEU A 32 12.48 -4.20 1.26
C LEU A 32 12.30 -5.48 0.43
N ILE A 33 13.36 -5.95 -0.23
CA ILE A 33 13.34 -7.19 -0.99
C ILE A 33 12.94 -8.37 -0.11
N LEU A 34 13.56 -8.52 1.06
CA LEU A 34 13.22 -9.56 2.03
C LEU A 34 11.77 -9.44 2.52
N GLY A 35 11.29 -8.21 2.72
CA GLY A 35 9.91 -7.95 3.12
C GLY A 35 8.89 -8.38 2.07
N ILE A 36 9.19 -8.16 0.79
CA ILE A 36 8.35 -8.60 -0.33
C ILE A 36 8.43 -10.13 -0.45
N ASP A 37 9.63 -10.71 -0.43
CA ASP A 37 9.86 -12.15 -0.53
C ASP A 37 8.99 -12.94 0.45
N LYS A 38 9.01 -12.55 1.72
CA LYS A 38 8.18 -13.17 2.77
C LYS A 38 6.68 -13.15 2.50
N ARG A 39 6.21 -12.26 1.63
CA ARG A 39 4.79 -12.12 1.29
C ARG A 39 4.40 -12.81 -0.01
N LEU A 40 5.40 -13.24 -0.78
CA LEU A 40 5.16 -14.03 -2.00
C LEU A 40 4.87 -15.50 -1.71
N ASP A 41 5.23 -15.98 -0.53
CA ASP A 41 4.91 -17.32 -0.04
C ASP A 41 3.48 -17.34 0.53
N ALA A 42 2.51 -17.45 -0.36
CA ALA A 42 1.08 -17.45 -0.02
C ALA A 42 0.39 -18.70 -0.57
N ASP A 43 -0.50 -19.27 0.25
CA ASP A 43 -1.30 -20.46 -0.10
C ASP A 43 -2.46 -20.15 -1.06
N ALA A 44 -2.64 -18.87 -1.41
CA ALA A 44 -3.73 -18.40 -2.26
C ALA A 44 -3.21 -17.58 -3.45
N PRO A 45 -3.97 -17.49 -4.55
CA PRO A 45 -3.59 -16.69 -5.71
C PRO A 45 -3.35 -15.23 -5.36
N LEU A 46 -2.15 -14.75 -5.72
CA LEU A 46 -1.70 -13.38 -5.48
C LEU A 46 -2.10 -12.43 -6.60
N GLY A 47 -2.42 -11.21 -6.20
CA GLY A 47 -2.55 -10.04 -7.06
C GLY A 47 -1.83 -8.83 -6.46
N PHE A 48 -1.65 -7.80 -7.25
CA PHE A 48 -0.88 -6.62 -6.87
C PHE A 48 -1.65 -5.36 -7.25
N LEU A 49 -1.76 -4.41 -6.33
CA LEU A 49 -2.32 -3.11 -6.64
C LEU A 49 -1.22 -2.22 -7.23
N LEU A 50 -1.48 -1.64 -8.38
CA LEU A 50 -0.53 -0.85 -9.14
C LEU A 50 -1.13 0.51 -9.51
N SER A 51 -0.80 1.54 -8.76
CA SER A 51 -1.24 2.93 -9.02
C SER A 51 -0.32 3.69 -9.99
N GLY A 52 0.87 3.14 -10.29
CA GLY A 52 1.91 3.84 -11.04
C GLY A 52 2.75 4.81 -10.22
N GLY A 53 2.44 4.99 -8.92
CA GLY A 53 3.30 5.68 -7.96
C GLY A 53 4.54 4.86 -7.61
N LEU A 54 5.52 5.49 -6.95
CA LEU A 54 6.81 4.87 -6.64
C LEU A 54 6.64 3.57 -5.85
N ASP A 55 5.88 3.60 -4.77
CA ASP A 55 5.77 2.51 -3.79
C ASP A 55 5.13 1.25 -4.40
N SER A 56 3.96 1.41 -5.02
CA SER A 56 3.28 0.30 -5.70
C SER A 56 4.10 -0.26 -6.86
N SER A 57 4.77 0.61 -7.63
CA SER A 57 5.62 0.20 -8.74
C SER A 57 6.84 -0.58 -8.27
N LEU A 58 7.43 -0.17 -7.14
CA LEU A 58 8.58 -0.83 -6.56
C LEU A 58 8.22 -2.24 -6.06
N VAL A 59 7.10 -2.37 -5.34
CA VAL A 59 6.59 -3.68 -4.88
C VAL A 59 6.33 -4.60 -6.07
N CYS A 60 5.60 -4.12 -7.09
CA CYS A 60 5.30 -4.90 -8.29
C CYS A 60 6.57 -5.30 -9.06
N GLY A 61 7.52 -4.37 -9.24
CA GLY A 61 8.76 -4.61 -9.96
C GLY A 61 9.66 -5.64 -9.28
N VAL A 62 9.80 -5.56 -7.97
CA VAL A 62 10.55 -6.55 -7.18
C VAL A 62 9.87 -7.91 -7.23
N ALA A 63 8.55 -7.97 -7.02
CA ALA A 63 7.79 -9.21 -7.04
C ALA A 63 7.86 -9.90 -8.42
N ALA A 64 7.66 -9.17 -9.51
CA ALA A 64 7.75 -9.71 -10.87
C ALA A 64 9.14 -10.31 -11.16
N ARG A 65 10.20 -9.61 -10.73
CA ARG A 65 11.57 -10.08 -10.89
C ARG A 65 11.86 -11.35 -10.08
N MET A 66 11.36 -11.42 -8.85
CA MET A 66 11.57 -12.58 -7.96
C MET A 66 10.80 -13.80 -8.44
N LEU A 67 9.56 -13.64 -8.86
CA LEU A 67 8.73 -14.73 -9.34
C LEU A 67 9.15 -15.25 -10.73
N GLY A 68 9.86 -14.45 -11.53
CA GLY A 68 10.32 -14.82 -12.87
C GLY A 68 9.19 -15.16 -13.85
N ARG A 69 7.97 -14.72 -13.58
CA ARG A 69 6.76 -14.92 -14.39
C ARG A 69 5.87 -13.68 -14.33
N PRO A 70 4.95 -13.49 -15.31
CA PRO A 70 4.00 -12.41 -15.24
C PRO A 70 3.19 -12.45 -13.94
N ILE A 71 3.05 -11.29 -13.30
CA ILE A 71 2.20 -11.08 -12.13
C ILE A 71 0.90 -10.41 -12.57
N ARG A 72 -0.17 -10.62 -11.83
CA ARG A 72 -1.45 -9.94 -12.08
C ARG A 72 -1.50 -8.63 -11.31
N THR A 73 -1.65 -7.53 -12.05
CA THR A 73 -1.70 -6.19 -11.47
C THR A 73 -3.06 -5.53 -11.75
N PHE A 74 -3.53 -4.74 -10.80
CA PHE A 74 -4.85 -4.11 -10.83
C PHE A 74 -4.73 -2.62 -10.52
N ALA A 75 -5.45 -1.81 -11.30
CA ALA A 75 -5.59 -0.37 -11.08
C ALA A 75 -7.05 0.04 -11.26
N ILE A 76 -7.46 1.15 -10.64
CA ILE A 76 -8.80 1.70 -10.79
C ILE A 76 -8.73 3.19 -11.12
N GLY A 77 -9.64 3.67 -11.95
CA GLY A 77 -9.76 5.07 -12.30
C GLY A 77 -11.18 5.43 -12.73
N MET A 78 -11.47 6.74 -12.78
CA MET A 78 -12.78 7.22 -13.23
C MET A 78 -12.91 7.31 -14.76
N ASP A 79 -11.79 7.44 -15.46
CA ASP A 79 -11.73 7.45 -16.91
C ASP A 79 -10.41 6.86 -17.43
N LYS A 80 -10.34 6.61 -18.74
CA LYS A 80 -9.17 6.00 -19.38
C LYS A 80 -7.94 6.90 -19.44
N ASP A 81 -8.14 8.20 -19.29
CA ASP A 81 -7.11 9.23 -19.35
C ASP A 81 -6.65 9.66 -17.95
N ALA A 82 -7.18 9.01 -16.90
CA ALA A 82 -6.72 9.24 -15.53
C ALA A 82 -5.19 9.08 -15.45
N ILE A 83 -4.53 10.08 -14.87
CA ILE A 83 -3.08 10.16 -14.85
C ILE A 83 -2.45 8.94 -14.19
N ASP A 84 -3.08 8.43 -13.13
CA ASP A 84 -2.60 7.26 -12.40
C ASP A 84 -2.66 6.00 -13.27
N LEU A 85 -3.75 5.79 -14.03
CA LEU A 85 -3.85 4.66 -14.96
C LEU A 85 -2.80 4.72 -16.06
N LYS A 86 -2.47 5.94 -16.54
CA LYS A 86 -1.42 6.12 -17.53
C LYS A 86 -0.05 5.67 -17.01
N TYR A 87 0.28 6.00 -15.76
CA TYR A 87 1.54 5.56 -15.16
C TYR A 87 1.51 4.09 -14.77
N ALA A 88 0.40 3.59 -14.24
CA ALA A 88 0.22 2.18 -13.96
C ALA A 88 0.46 1.31 -15.19
N ARG A 89 -0.13 1.69 -16.34
CA ARG A 89 0.06 1.01 -17.63
C ARG A 89 1.52 0.96 -18.06
N LYS A 90 2.24 2.08 -17.96
CA LYS A 90 3.68 2.12 -18.29
C LYS A 90 4.51 1.17 -17.43
N VAL A 91 4.21 1.11 -16.13
CA VAL A 91 4.91 0.19 -15.24
C VAL A 91 4.52 -1.25 -15.56
N ALA A 92 3.25 -1.52 -15.80
CA ALA A 92 2.76 -2.84 -16.17
C ALA A 92 3.42 -3.38 -17.44
N GLU A 93 3.54 -2.55 -18.46
CA GLU A 93 4.27 -2.86 -19.70
C GLU A 93 5.75 -3.15 -19.44
N TYR A 94 6.40 -2.32 -18.61
CA TYR A 94 7.81 -2.46 -18.28
C TYR A 94 8.13 -3.77 -17.54
N ILE A 95 7.27 -4.18 -16.60
CA ILE A 95 7.45 -5.41 -15.82
C ILE A 95 6.83 -6.64 -16.49
N GLY A 96 6.10 -6.48 -17.60
CA GLY A 96 5.45 -7.57 -18.31
C GLY A 96 4.32 -8.22 -17.50
N SER A 97 3.53 -7.43 -16.76
CA SER A 97 2.42 -7.95 -15.95
C SER A 97 1.14 -8.15 -16.77
N GLU A 98 0.30 -9.07 -16.31
CA GLU A 98 -1.10 -9.16 -16.71
C GLU A 98 -1.87 -8.05 -15.98
N HIS A 99 -2.10 -6.94 -16.69
CA HIS A 99 -2.64 -5.71 -16.08
C HIS A 99 -4.13 -5.55 -16.36
N HIS A 100 -4.90 -5.32 -15.31
CA HIS A 100 -6.34 -5.08 -15.37
C HIS A 100 -6.64 -3.65 -14.90
N GLU A 101 -7.29 -2.88 -15.77
CA GLU A 101 -7.79 -1.54 -15.46
C GLU A 101 -9.29 -1.62 -15.18
N VAL A 102 -9.69 -1.21 -14.00
CA VAL A 102 -11.09 -1.13 -13.59
C VAL A 102 -11.54 0.32 -13.67
N PHE A 103 -12.70 0.51 -14.28
CA PHE A 103 -13.29 1.85 -14.40
C PHE A 103 -14.48 1.96 -13.47
N MET A 104 -14.53 3.04 -12.70
CA MET A 104 -15.67 3.36 -11.85
C MET A 104 -16.36 4.61 -12.35
N THR A 105 -17.66 4.59 -12.34
CA THR A 105 -18.50 5.76 -12.64
C THR A 105 -18.86 6.49 -11.35
N ARG A 106 -19.25 7.76 -11.48
CA ARG A 106 -19.77 8.54 -10.35
C ARG A 106 -20.97 7.86 -9.68
N ASP A 107 -21.85 7.28 -10.48
CA ASP A 107 -23.08 6.68 -9.97
C ASP A 107 -22.76 5.37 -9.21
N GLU A 108 -21.81 4.56 -9.67
CA GLU A 108 -21.31 3.38 -8.94
C GLU A 108 -20.67 3.76 -7.62
N VAL A 109 -19.86 4.83 -7.59
CA VAL A 109 -19.27 5.35 -6.36
C VAL A 109 -20.36 5.76 -5.38
N ILE A 110 -21.37 6.51 -5.81
CA ILE A 110 -22.48 6.94 -4.94
C ILE A 110 -23.30 5.73 -4.46
N ALA A 111 -23.59 4.79 -5.34
CA ALA A 111 -24.35 3.58 -5.01
C ALA A 111 -23.64 2.68 -3.99
N SER A 112 -22.30 2.66 -3.99
CA SER A 112 -21.51 1.85 -3.06
C SER A 112 -21.33 2.48 -1.66
N LEU A 113 -21.80 3.72 -1.44
CA LEU A 113 -21.52 4.48 -0.21
C LEU A 113 -22.00 3.74 1.05
N GLU A 114 -23.18 3.20 1.06
CA GLU A 114 -23.74 2.47 2.20
C GLU A 114 -22.95 1.20 2.49
N GLU A 115 -22.60 0.45 1.46
CA GLU A 115 -21.77 -0.76 1.57
C GLU A 115 -20.38 -0.44 2.14
N VAL A 116 -19.76 0.67 1.70
CA VAL A 116 -18.44 1.11 2.19
C VAL A 116 -18.52 1.52 3.66
N ILE A 117 -19.53 2.30 4.06
CA ILE A 117 -19.74 2.68 5.47
C ILE A 117 -19.88 1.44 6.35
N HIS A 118 -20.68 0.47 5.90
CA HIS A 118 -20.87 -0.78 6.63
C HIS A 118 -19.57 -1.61 6.72
N ALA A 119 -18.85 -1.74 5.62
CA ALA A 119 -17.61 -2.50 5.57
C ALA A 119 -16.49 -1.87 6.42
N MET A 120 -16.39 -0.54 6.42
CA MET A 120 -15.37 0.19 7.18
C MET A 120 -15.72 0.37 8.66
N GLY A 121 -17.00 0.25 9.03
CA GLY A 121 -17.47 0.41 10.41
C GLY A 121 -17.25 1.81 10.98
N THR A 122 -17.19 2.84 10.13
CA THR A 122 -16.94 4.23 10.53
C THR A 122 -17.81 5.22 9.77
N TYR A 123 -18.03 6.39 10.38
CA TYR A 123 -18.68 7.55 9.74
C TYR A 123 -17.66 8.68 9.44
N ASP A 124 -16.38 8.43 9.60
CA ASP A 124 -15.35 9.41 9.22
C ASP A 124 -15.33 9.63 7.70
N ILE A 125 -15.63 10.85 7.29
CA ILE A 125 -15.78 11.20 5.88
C ILE A 125 -14.48 11.04 5.08
N THR A 126 -13.33 11.26 5.72
CA THR A 126 -12.02 11.15 5.06
C THR A 126 -11.70 9.69 4.77
N THR A 127 -11.91 8.82 5.75
CA THR A 127 -11.74 7.37 5.62
C THR A 127 -12.68 6.80 4.57
N ILE A 128 -13.97 7.13 4.64
CA ILE A 128 -14.97 6.66 3.67
C ILE A 128 -14.58 7.06 2.25
N ARG A 129 -14.31 8.35 2.03
CA ARG A 129 -13.94 8.87 0.70
C ARG A 129 -12.70 8.21 0.13
N ALA A 130 -11.68 8.00 0.96
CA ALA A 130 -10.44 7.34 0.54
C ALA A 130 -10.65 5.86 0.21
N SER A 131 -11.61 5.21 0.87
CA SER A 131 -11.87 3.77 0.71
C SER A 131 -12.77 3.42 -0.48
N MET A 132 -13.52 4.38 -1.06
CA MET A 132 -14.50 4.09 -2.12
C MET A 132 -13.88 3.37 -3.32
N GLY A 133 -12.81 3.93 -3.89
CA GLY A 133 -12.12 3.32 -5.04
C GLY A 133 -11.53 1.96 -4.71
N MET A 134 -10.91 1.81 -3.54
CA MET A 134 -10.33 0.55 -3.09
C MET A 134 -11.42 -0.53 -2.91
N TYR A 135 -12.56 -0.16 -2.33
CA TYR A 135 -13.70 -1.06 -2.18
C TYR A 135 -14.20 -1.59 -3.53
N LEU A 136 -14.44 -0.68 -4.49
CA LEU A 136 -14.90 -1.05 -5.83
C LEU A 136 -13.88 -1.92 -6.57
N LEU A 137 -12.59 -1.61 -6.43
CA LEU A 137 -11.52 -2.42 -7.01
C LEU A 137 -11.47 -3.83 -6.40
N CYS A 138 -11.51 -3.94 -5.09
CA CYS A 138 -11.53 -5.24 -4.41
C CYS A 138 -12.78 -6.06 -4.75
N LYS A 139 -13.94 -5.42 -4.84
CA LYS A 139 -15.20 -6.06 -5.26
C LYS A 139 -15.05 -6.62 -6.68
N TRP A 140 -14.56 -5.82 -7.63
CA TRP A 140 -14.33 -6.28 -9.00
C TRP A 140 -13.34 -7.46 -9.06
N ILE A 141 -12.22 -7.38 -8.35
CA ILE A 141 -11.22 -8.46 -8.28
C ILE A 141 -11.86 -9.75 -7.75
N HIS A 142 -12.64 -9.64 -6.69
CA HIS A 142 -13.32 -10.78 -6.08
C HIS A 142 -14.31 -11.47 -7.02
N GLU A 143 -15.07 -10.67 -7.78
CA GLU A 143 -16.10 -11.15 -8.69
C GLU A 143 -15.54 -11.71 -10.00
N ASN A 144 -14.41 -11.18 -10.48
CA ASN A 144 -13.87 -11.46 -11.82
C ASN A 144 -12.60 -12.30 -11.85
N THR A 145 -12.01 -12.59 -10.69
CA THR A 145 -10.74 -13.33 -10.59
C THR A 145 -10.75 -14.35 -9.45
N ASP A 146 -9.76 -15.24 -9.47
CA ASP A 146 -9.49 -16.15 -8.36
C ASP A 146 -8.53 -15.57 -7.30
N VAL A 147 -8.05 -14.32 -7.47
CA VAL A 147 -7.15 -13.64 -6.53
C VAL A 147 -7.82 -13.51 -5.16
N ARG A 148 -7.06 -13.84 -4.11
CA ARG A 148 -7.51 -13.78 -2.71
C ARG A 148 -6.58 -13.00 -1.80
N VAL A 149 -5.35 -12.74 -2.24
CA VAL A 149 -4.36 -11.96 -1.51
C VAL A 149 -3.86 -10.84 -2.41
N LEU A 150 -3.85 -9.61 -1.89
CA LEU A 150 -3.37 -8.43 -2.59
C LEU A 150 -2.15 -7.86 -1.88
N LEU A 151 -1.07 -7.66 -2.63
CA LEU A 151 0.08 -6.88 -2.18
C LEU A 151 -0.08 -5.42 -2.63
N THR A 152 0.23 -4.51 -1.72
CA THR A 152 0.12 -3.06 -1.92
C THR A 152 1.42 -2.35 -1.55
N GLY A 153 1.55 -1.10 -1.96
CA GLY A 153 2.62 -0.19 -1.52
C GLY A 153 2.26 0.68 -0.31
N GLU A 154 1.18 0.33 0.40
CA GLU A 154 0.69 1.10 1.56
C GLU A 154 1.72 1.15 2.71
N ILE A 155 1.60 2.19 3.56
CA ILE A 155 2.43 2.44 4.74
C ILE A 155 3.82 3.02 4.40
N SER A 156 4.23 3.08 3.15
CA SER A 156 5.53 3.65 2.76
C SER A 156 5.68 5.09 3.21
N ASP A 157 4.68 5.91 2.95
CA ASP A 157 4.66 7.34 3.30
C ASP A 157 4.75 7.58 4.82
N GLU A 158 4.13 6.72 5.61
CA GLU A 158 4.15 6.83 7.06
C GLU A 158 5.52 6.46 7.66
N ILE A 159 6.29 5.63 6.98
CA ILE A 159 7.62 5.19 7.42
C ILE A 159 8.72 6.09 6.88
N PHE A 160 8.68 6.42 5.60
CA PHE A 160 9.76 7.15 4.91
C PHE A 160 9.53 8.66 4.82
N GLY A 161 8.36 9.14 5.15
CA GLY A 161 7.96 10.54 5.10
C GLY A 161 6.97 10.85 3.98
N TYR A 162 6.21 11.91 4.20
CA TYR A 162 5.18 12.39 3.29
C TYR A 162 5.28 13.93 3.18
N ASN A 163 4.76 14.51 2.11
CA ASN A 163 4.87 15.96 1.82
C ASN A 163 4.67 16.90 3.01
N TYR A 164 3.81 16.53 3.96
CA TYR A 164 3.56 17.35 5.15
C TYR A 164 4.59 17.15 6.26
N THR A 165 5.30 16.04 6.27
CA THR A 165 6.38 15.79 7.23
C THR A 165 7.67 16.51 6.83
N ASP A 166 7.87 16.80 5.54
CA ASP A 166 9.03 17.52 5.02
C ASP A 166 9.09 18.97 5.52
N PHE A 167 7.98 19.51 6.03
CA PHE A 167 7.90 20.82 6.66
C PHE A 167 8.25 20.82 8.15
N ALA A 168 8.67 19.71 8.71
CA ALA A 168 9.08 19.68 10.10
C ALA A 168 10.27 20.61 10.35
N PRO A 169 10.24 21.42 11.41
CA PRO A 169 11.27 22.44 11.67
C PRO A 169 12.62 21.84 12.08
N SER A 170 12.65 20.57 12.45
CA SER A 170 13.90 19.85 12.82
C SER A 170 13.74 18.34 12.62
N ALA A 171 14.84 17.60 12.62
CA ALA A 171 14.84 16.14 12.54
C ALA A 171 14.11 15.50 13.73
N GLU A 172 14.25 16.07 14.92
CA GLU A 172 13.56 15.61 16.14
C GLU A 172 12.04 15.80 16.03
N ALA A 173 11.59 16.96 15.49
CA ALA A 173 10.17 17.22 15.27
C ALA A 173 9.58 16.27 14.19
N PHE A 174 10.34 15.98 13.13
CA PHE A 174 9.96 14.98 12.13
C PHE A 174 9.79 13.60 12.76
N GLN A 175 10.78 13.15 13.52
CA GLN A 175 10.75 11.85 14.19
C GLN A 175 9.57 11.74 15.17
N ALA A 176 9.32 12.76 15.97
CA ALA A 176 8.20 12.79 16.92
C ALA A 176 6.84 12.68 16.21
N GLU A 177 6.65 13.37 15.09
CA GLU A 177 5.41 13.30 14.31
C GLU A 177 5.25 11.93 13.61
N ALA A 178 6.33 11.36 13.06
CA ALA A 178 6.33 10.04 12.46
C ALA A 178 5.94 8.95 13.48
N GLU A 179 6.55 8.96 14.64
CA GLU A 179 6.20 8.03 15.73
C GLU A 179 4.75 8.17 16.20
N LYS A 180 4.25 9.41 16.32
CA LYS A 180 2.86 9.69 16.69
C LYS A 180 1.90 9.11 15.65
N ARG A 181 2.17 9.26 14.36
CA ARG A 181 1.35 8.70 13.27
C ARG A 181 1.32 7.18 13.29
N ILE A 182 2.46 6.54 13.46
CA ILE A 182 2.55 5.07 13.58
C ILE A 182 1.76 4.58 14.80
N ARG A 183 1.84 5.26 15.95
CA ARG A 183 1.09 4.91 17.16
C ARG A 183 -0.42 5.09 16.99
N ASN A 184 -0.85 6.16 16.33
CA ASN A 184 -2.27 6.44 16.11
C ASN A 184 -2.91 5.42 15.18
N ARG A 185 -2.27 5.04 14.08
CA ARG A 185 -2.77 3.98 13.19
C ARG A 185 -3.01 2.66 13.91
N ARG A 186 -2.12 2.28 14.82
CA ARG A 186 -2.31 1.10 15.67
C ARG A 186 -3.50 1.20 16.62
N SER A 187 -3.92 2.39 17.01
CA SER A 187 -5.09 2.59 17.88
C SER A 187 -6.41 2.49 17.11
N GLU A 188 -6.39 2.78 15.81
CA GLU A 188 -7.55 2.67 14.92
C GLU A 188 -7.84 1.21 14.53
N GLU A 189 -6.79 0.41 14.33
CA GLU A 189 -6.92 -1.05 14.07
C GLU A 189 -7.49 -1.84 15.27
N ARG A 190 -7.61 -1.24 16.46
CA ARG A 190 -8.12 -1.87 17.69
C ARG A 190 -9.56 -1.50 18.04
N ARG A 191 -10.23 -0.68 17.24
CA ARG A 191 -11.63 -0.29 17.43
C ARG A 191 -12.52 -1.04 16.46
#